data_a214c4e56c19c3c8cb652cbc75cc9d07
#
_entry.id   a214c4e56c19c3c8cb652cbc75cc9d07
#
_cell.length_a   1.000
_cell.length_b   1.000
_cell.length_c   1.000
_cell.angle_alpha   90.00
_cell.angle_beta   90.00
_cell.angle_gamma   90.00
#
_symmetry.space_group_name_H-M   'P 1'
#
loop_
_entity.id
_entity.type
_entity.pdbx_description
1 polymer ?
#
loop_
_entity_poly.entity_id
_entity_poly.type
_entity_poly.pdbx_seq_one_letter_code
_entity_poly.pdbx_strand_id
1 'polypeptide(L)'
;MAHVIDRGKWAEAPDRWPDHWQGELQGGAYGARSCLIFNYLPDIGGGPRLHSHPYCEIFIIRTGTGLFTIGDRQIEATAGQILVVPPNTPHKFTNLGPGPLETTDIHENGSFITEWLE
;
A
#
# COMPACT_ATOMS: atom_id res chain seq x y z
N MET A 1 -17.24 9.02 -18.85
CA MET A 1 -17.42 10.15 -17.90
C MET A 1 -16.39 10.04 -16.79
N ALA A 2 -15.82 11.17 -16.40
CA ALA A 2 -14.89 11.19 -15.27
C ALA A 2 -15.63 11.05 -13.94
N HIS A 3 -14.95 10.43 -12.97
CA HIS A 3 -15.42 10.32 -11.60
C HIS A 3 -14.54 11.14 -10.68
N VAL A 4 -15.12 11.81 -9.71
CA VAL A 4 -14.40 12.49 -8.64
C VAL A 4 -14.76 11.79 -7.34
N ILE A 5 -13.75 11.27 -6.66
CA ILE A 5 -13.94 10.46 -5.46
C ILE A 5 -13.28 11.18 -4.30
N ASP A 6 -14.12 11.71 -3.41
CA ASP A 6 -13.65 12.39 -2.22
C ASP A 6 -13.06 11.39 -1.22
N ARG A 7 -12.12 11.84 -0.41
CA ARG A 7 -11.44 11.04 0.60
C ARG A 7 -12.43 10.31 1.54
N GLY A 8 -13.56 10.93 1.86
CA GLY A 8 -14.60 10.31 2.69
C GLY A 8 -15.24 9.07 2.08
N LYS A 9 -15.02 8.81 0.79
CA LYS A 9 -15.52 7.62 0.09
C LYS A 9 -14.51 6.47 0.07
N TRP A 10 -13.26 6.70 0.51
CA TRP A 10 -12.28 5.63 0.58
C TRP A 10 -12.66 4.63 1.65
N ALA A 11 -12.50 3.34 1.36
CA ALA A 11 -12.71 2.29 2.36
C ALA A 11 -11.60 2.35 3.41
N GLU A 12 -11.92 1.99 4.65
CA GLU A 12 -10.98 1.89 5.76
C GLU A 12 -10.18 3.17 6.03
N ALA A 13 -10.78 4.33 5.78
CA ALA A 13 -10.17 5.63 6.06
C ALA A 13 -10.53 6.09 7.48
N PRO A 14 -9.62 5.95 8.48
CA PRO A 14 -9.94 6.32 9.84
C PRO A 14 -9.96 7.84 10.05
N ASP A 15 -10.97 8.34 10.73
CA ASP A 15 -11.10 9.75 11.05
C ASP A 15 -10.00 10.28 11.98
N ARG A 16 -9.38 9.39 12.74
CA ARG A 16 -8.31 9.74 13.68
C ARG A 16 -7.04 10.28 13.03
N TRP A 17 -6.92 10.20 11.71
CA TRP A 17 -5.77 10.70 10.96
C TRP A 17 -6.18 11.78 9.95
N PRO A 18 -6.75 12.93 10.41
CA PRO A 18 -7.29 13.92 9.45
C PRO A 18 -6.23 14.55 8.56
N ASP A 19 -4.98 14.65 9.05
CA ASP A 19 -3.87 15.25 8.30
C ASP A 19 -3.05 14.23 7.51
N HIS A 20 -3.39 12.95 7.57
CA HIS A 20 -2.68 11.88 6.90
C HIS A 20 -3.64 11.03 6.10
N TRP A 21 -3.17 10.55 4.96
CA TRP A 21 -3.98 9.70 4.11
C TRP A 21 -3.84 8.24 4.50
N GLN A 22 -4.96 7.64 4.84
CA GLN A 22 -5.08 6.21 5.01
C GLN A 22 -6.41 5.77 4.45
N GLY A 23 -6.40 4.70 3.65
CA GLY A 23 -7.61 4.15 3.05
C GLY A 23 -7.32 3.45 1.75
N GLU A 24 -8.37 2.92 1.17
CA GLU A 24 -8.30 2.11 -0.05
C GLU A 24 -9.39 2.50 -1.04
N LEU A 25 -9.07 2.32 -2.32
CA LEU A 25 -10.04 2.50 -3.40
C LEU A 25 -9.89 1.37 -4.41
N GLN A 26 -10.95 0.63 -4.65
CA GLN A 26 -10.99 -0.33 -5.74
C GLN A 26 -11.49 0.37 -7.01
N GLY A 27 -10.57 0.65 -7.91
CA GLY A 27 -10.84 1.44 -9.11
C GLY A 27 -11.80 0.77 -10.09
N GLY A 28 -11.96 -0.56 -10.01
CA GLY A 28 -12.88 -1.30 -10.86
C GLY A 28 -14.33 -0.84 -10.75
N ALA A 29 -14.73 -0.34 -9.58
CA ALA A 29 -16.05 0.25 -9.37
C ALA A 29 -16.29 1.51 -10.23
N TYR A 30 -15.21 2.10 -10.75
CA TYR A 30 -15.23 3.33 -11.53
C TYR A 30 -14.68 3.11 -12.94
N GLY A 31 -14.51 1.86 -13.37
CA GLY A 31 -14.02 1.52 -14.72
C GLY A 31 -12.50 1.51 -14.86
N ALA A 32 -11.74 1.66 -13.77
CA ALA A 32 -10.28 1.60 -13.80
C ALA A 32 -9.77 0.18 -13.57
N ARG A 33 -8.53 -0.07 -14.02
CA ARG A 33 -7.85 -1.37 -13.85
C ARG A 33 -6.79 -1.32 -12.75
N SER A 34 -6.98 -0.46 -11.78
CA SER A 34 -6.07 -0.29 -10.66
C SER A 34 -6.84 -0.12 -9.38
N CYS A 35 -6.23 -0.57 -8.28
CA CYS A 35 -6.65 -0.24 -6.93
C CYS A 35 -5.57 0.59 -6.27
N LEU A 36 -5.96 1.45 -5.35
CA LEU A 36 -5.05 2.33 -4.61
C LEU A 36 -5.16 2.05 -3.13
N ILE A 37 -4.01 2.01 -2.45
CA ILE A 37 -3.94 2.00 -1.00
C ILE A 37 -3.07 3.16 -0.56
N PHE A 38 -3.57 3.93 0.40
CA PHE A 38 -2.80 4.98 1.07
C PHE A 38 -2.53 4.49 2.49
N ASN A 39 -1.26 4.37 2.85
CA ASN A 39 -0.85 3.93 4.18
C ASN A 39 -0.25 5.07 4.98
N TYR A 40 -0.70 5.19 6.22
CA TYR A 40 -0.06 5.97 7.25
C TYR A 40 0.20 5.04 8.43
N LEU A 41 1.46 4.69 8.67
CA LEU A 41 1.88 3.76 9.71
C LEU A 41 2.75 4.52 10.72
N PRO A 42 2.16 5.03 11.81
CA PRO A 42 2.91 5.85 12.77
C PRO A 42 3.85 5.05 13.66
N ASP A 43 3.57 3.76 13.87
CA ASP A 43 4.27 2.94 14.85
C ASP A 43 5.39 2.11 14.21
N ILE A 44 6.54 2.04 14.89
CA ILE A 44 7.63 1.14 14.48
C ILE A 44 7.11 -0.30 14.53
N GLY A 45 7.41 -1.07 13.49
CA GLY A 45 6.96 -2.46 13.36
C GLY A 45 5.55 -2.60 12.75
N GLY A 46 4.82 -1.51 12.56
CA GLY A 46 3.52 -1.56 11.89
C GLY A 46 3.65 -1.94 10.43
N GLY A 47 2.67 -2.69 9.92
CA GLY A 47 2.62 -3.11 8.54
C GLY A 47 1.80 -4.38 8.37
N PRO A 48 1.52 -4.80 7.13
CA PRO A 48 0.71 -5.97 6.84
C PRO A 48 1.50 -7.27 7.06
N ARG A 49 0.76 -8.36 7.23
CA ARG A 49 1.29 -9.72 7.26
C ARG A 49 1.73 -10.14 5.85
N LEU A 50 2.53 -11.21 5.78
CA LEU A 50 2.98 -11.78 4.50
C LEU A 50 1.78 -12.21 3.65
N HIS A 51 1.82 -11.82 2.39
CA HIS A 51 0.74 -12.09 1.42
C HIS A 51 1.26 -11.99 0.00
N SER A 52 0.44 -12.37 -0.97
CA SER A 52 0.73 -12.20 -2.39
C SER A 52 -0.53 -11.81 -3.16
N HIS A 53 -0.32 -11.32 -4.38
CA HIS A 53 -1.37 -10.97 -5.33
C HIS A 53 -1.07 -11.57 -6.69
N PRO A 54 -2.08 -11.93 -7.49
CA PRO A 54 -1.85 -12.45 -8.84
C PRO A 54 -1.50 -11.37 -9.87
N TYR A 55 -1.22 -10.16 -9.42
CA TYR A 55 -0.89 -9.00 -10.25
C TYR A 55 0.28 -8.24 -9.64
N CYS A 56 0.85 -7.31 -10.39
CA CYS A 56 1.95 -6.47 -9.95
C CYS A 56 1.45 -5.41 -8.96
N GLU A 57 2.27 -5.15 -7.94
CA GLU A 57 2.04 -4.05 -7.00
C GLU A 57 3.22 -3.08 -7.03
N ILE A 58 2.92 -1.79 -7.00
CA ILE A 58 3.92 -0.72 -6.97
C ILE A 58 3.77 0.02 -5.65
N PHE A 59 4.88 0.14 -4.91
CA PHE A 59 4.93 0.94 -3.69
C PHE A 59 5.65 2.25 -3.97
N ILE A 60 5.00 3.35 -3.64
CA ILE A 60 5.61 4.69 -3.69
C ILE A 60 5.82 5.11 -2.24
N ILE A 61 7.08 5.23 -1.81
CA ILE A 61 7.40 5.64 -0.45
C ILE A 61 7.40 7.17 -0.41
N ARG A 62 6.47 7.74 0.36
CA ARG A 62 6.29 9.20 0.44
C ARG A 62 6.99 9.79 1.66
N THR A 63 7.01 9.08 2.78
CA THR A 63 7.59 9.54 4.05
C THR A 63 8.16 8.35 4.81
N GLY A 64 9.31 8.53 5.43
CA GLY A 64 9.88 7.53 6.33
C GLY A 64 10.68 6.45 5.66
N THR A 65 10.94 5.38 6.39
CA THR A 65 11.75 4.23 5.97
C THR A 65 11.07 2.94 6.37
N GLY A 66 10.92 2.03 5.41
CA GLY A 66 10.35 0.72 5.65
C GLY A 66 11.31 -0.41 5.33
N LEU A 67 11.14 -1.54 6.00
CA LEU A 67 11.79 -2.79 5.63
C LEU A 67 10.80 -3.61 4.82
N PHE A 68 11.11 -3.81 3.55
CA PHE A 68 10.26 -4.57 2.63
C PHE A 68 10.85 -5.95 2.41
N THR A 69 10.07 -6.98 2.74
CA THR A 69 10.40 -8.36 2.40
C THR A 69 9.67 -8.70 1.12
N ILE A 70 10.42 -9.00 0.05
CA ILE A 70 9.89 -9.28 -1.29
C ILE A 70 10.55 -10.58 -1.76
N GLY A 71 9.78 -11.67 -1.76
CA GLY A 71 10.33 -12.99 -2.01
C GLY A 71 11.37 -13.34 -0.96
N ASP A 72 12.60 -13.62 -1.40
CA ASP A 72 13.73 -13.94 -0.54
C ASP A 72 14.63 -12.73 -0.22
N ARG A 73 14.24 -11.52 -0.63
CA ARG A 73 15.01 -10.30 -0.44
C ARG A 73 14.41 -9.42 0.65
N GLN A 74 15.28 -8.77 1.40
CA GLN A 74 14.90 -7.67 2.27
C GLN A 74 15.51 -6.37 1.77
N ILE A 75 14.68 -5.33 1.65
CA ILE A 75 15.07 -4.05 1.09
C ILE A 75 14.64 -2.96 2.07
N GLU A 76 15.60 -2.15 2.52
CA GLU A 76 15.27 -0.88 3.18
C GLU A 76 14.95 0.13 2.10
N ALA A 77 13.72 0.68 2.13
CA ALA A 77 13.30 1.69 1.19
C ALA A 77 12.85 2.95 1.94
N THR A 78 13.21 4.09 1.41
CA THR A 78 12.96 5.38 2.04
C THR A 78 12.25 6.34 1.08
N ALA A 79 11.77 7.46 1.62
CA ALA A 79 11.02 8.46 0.87
C ALA A 79 11.69 8.82 -0.47
N GLY A 80 10.89 8.85 -1.53
CA GLY A 80 11.35 9.11 -2.89
C GLY A 80 11.67 7.85 -3.69
N GLN A 81 11.66 6.67 -3.07
CA GLN A 81 11.90 5.40 -3.75
C GLN A 81 10.60 4.73 -4.14
N ILE A 82 10.65 3.97 -5.23
CA ILE A 82 9.55 3.17 -5.74
C ILE A 82 10.00 1.72 -5.82
N LEU A 83 9.18 0.82 -5.30
CA LEU A 83 9.40 -0.63 -5.41
C LEU A 83 8.33 -1.23 -6.31
N VAL A 84 8.76 -2.17 -7.16
CA VAL A 84 7.84 -2.93 -8.03
C VAL A 84 7.90 -4.39 -7.61
N VAL A 85 6.75 -4.92 -7.18
CA VAL A 85 6.61 -6.31 -6.77
C VAL A 85 5.93 -7.09 -7.88
N PRO A 86 6.61 -8.07 -8.50
CA PRO A 86 6.00 -8.87 -9.57
C PRO A 86 4.80 -9.70 -9.08
N PRO A 87 3.95 -10.16 -10.01
CA PRO A 87 2.84 -11.04 -9.64
C PRO A 87 3.27 -12.27 -8.87
N ASN A 88 2.42 -12.72 -7.95
CA ASN A 88 2.59 -13.95 -7.18
C ASN A 88 3.85 -14.00 -6.30
N THR A 89 4.41 -12.85 -5.98
CA THR A 89 5.60 -12.76 -5.12
C THR A 89 5.16 -12.47 -3.69
N PRO A 90 5.45 -13.36 -2.73
CA PRO A 90 5.16 -13.10 -1.32
C PRO A 90 5.86 -11.84 -0.84
N HIS A 91 5.15 -10.98 -0.12
CA HIS A 91 5.71 -9.73 0.36
C HIS A 91 5.02 -9.24 1.62
N LYS A 92 5.76 -8.44 2.38
CA LYS A 92 5.28 -7.67 3.53
C LYS A 92 6.23 -6.52 3.75
N PHE A 93 5.84 -5.57 4.59
CA PHE A 93 6.71 -4.48 4.99
C PHE A 93 6.40 -4.00 6.40
N THR A 94 7.38 -3.36 7.03
CA THR A 94 7.22 -2.78 8.36
C THR A 94 7.84 -1.40 8.41
N ASN A 95 7.27 -0.54 9.25
CA ASN A 95 7.88 0.76 9.54
C ASN A 95 9.12 0.57 10.42
N LEU A 96 10.27 1.02 9.95
CA LEU A 96 11.51 1.01 10.73
C LEU A 96 11.65 2.22 11.65
N GLY A 97 10.83 3.24 11.46
CA GLY A 97 10.92 4.48 12.20
C GLY A 97 12.18 5.31 11.87
N PRO A 98 12.49 6.33 12.70
CA PRO A 98 11.80 6.66 13.96
C PRO A 98 10.42 7.31 13.79
N GLY A 99 10.14 7.92 12.66
CA GLY A 99 8.86 8.55 12.37
C GLY A 99 7.89 7.63 11.64
N PRO A 100 6.79 8.19 11.13
CA PRO A 100 5.80 7.41 10.38
C PRO A 100 6.33 6.96 9.02
N LEU A 101 5.78 5.85 8.55
CA LEU A 101 5.94 5.40 7.16
C LEU A 101 4.65 5.73 6.41
N GLU A 102 4.77 6.46 5.32
CA GLU A 102 3.65 6.79 4.46
C GLU A 102 3.92 6.30 3.05
N THR A 103 3.01 5.51 2.51
CA THR A 103 3.13 4.96 1.15
C THR A 103 1.85 5.16 0.37
N THR A 104 1.99 5.17 -0.95
CA THR A 104 0.89 4.99 -1.90
C THR A 104 1.18 3.72 -2.66
N ASP A 105 0.26 2.76 -2.58
CA ASP A 105 0.41 1.46 -3.20
C ASP A 105 -0.56 1.35 -4.36
N ILE A 106 -0.06 0.90 -5.51
CA ILE A 106 -0.86 0.71 -6.72
C ILE A 106 -0.93 -0.77 -7.02
N HIS A 107 -2.14 -1.33 -6.98
CA HIS A 107 -2.41 -2.70 -7.38
C HIS A 107 -2.90 -2.70 -8.83
N GLU A 108 -2.26 -3.44 -9.71
CA GLU A 108 -2.60 -3.48 -11.13
C GLU A 108 -3.77 -4.42 -11.42
N ASN A 109 -4.87 -4.18 -10.73
CA ASN A 109 -6.14 -4.87 -10.94
C ASN A 109 -7.28 -3.99 -10.42
N GLY A 110 -8.44 -4.10 -11.01
CA GLY A 110 -9.59 -3.26 -10.62
C GLY A 110 -10.22 -3.63 -9.28
N SER A 111 -9.85 -4.76 -8.71
CA SER A 111 -10.28 -5.20 -7.39
C SER A 111 -9.11 -5.84 -6.64
N PHE A 112 -9.17 -5.84 -5.29
CA PHE A 112 -8.16 -6.51 -4.49
C PHE A 112 -8.34 -8.02 -4.53
N ILE A 113 -7.25 -8.72 -4.84
CA ILE A 113 -7.18 -10.18 -4.75
C ILE A 113 -5.93 -10.48 -3.93
N THR A 114 -6.10 -11.02 -2.73
CA THR A 114 -4.99 -11.23 -1.80
C THR A 114 -5.01 -12.65 -1.27
N GLU A 115 -3.86 -13.31 -1.35
CA GLU A 115 -3.62 -14.59 -0.68
C GLU A 115 -2.78 -14.32 0.56
N TRP A 116 -3.35 -14.56 1.74
CA TRP A 116 -2.66 -14.39 3.01
C TRP A 116 -1.82 -15.63 3.31
N LEU A 117 -0.53 -15.41 3.59
CA LEU A 117 0.46 -16.46 3.82
C LEU A 117 0.88 -16.54 5.30
N GLU A 118 0.45 -15.57 6.11
CA GLU A 118 0.65 -15.56 7.55
C GLU A 118 -0.65 -15.32 8.30
#